data_8a47f434e5719fa7d68cf0fe2798fd89
#
_entry.id   8a47f434e5719fa7d68cf0fe2798fd89
#
_cell.length_a   1.000
_cell.length_b   1.000
_cell.length_c   1.000
_cell.angle_alpha   90.00
_cell.angle_beta   90.00
_cell.angle_gamma   90.00
#
_symmetry.space_group_name_H-M   'P 1'
#
loop_
_entity.id
_entity.type
_entity.pdbx_description
1 polymer ?
#
loop_
_entity_poly.entity_id
_entity_poly.type
_entity_poly.pdbx_seq_one_letter_code
_entity_poly.pdbx_strand_id
1 'polypeptide(L)'
;MHWITTRPAALGAVLLVMALALAGCFNERDENTNEGTNPSPGAIAVEVRLTDDGIEMPSEISGGKVEFEVSNAGASPHGFGIGGVDGGLDELRPDKLETLRVELDPGSYTVYSPVDGDREAGLEVQLTVTEPADDGGAPLNDEGVGPSEEQQPIENGG
;
A
#
# COMPACT_ATOMS: atom_id res chain seq x y z
N MET A 1 -67.53 27.43 -12.07
CA MET A 1 -67.55 28.33 -10.92
C MET A 1 -66.15 28.78 -10.63
N HIS A 2 -65.92 30.08 -10.88
CA HIS A 2 -64.69 30.81 -10.68
C HIS A 2 -64.35 30.93 -9.19
N TRP A 3 -63.09 30.90 -8.81
CA TRP A 3 -62.54 31.79 -7.81
C TRP A 3 -61.08 32.07 -8.08
N ILE A 4 -60.89 33.29 -8.58
CA ILE A 4 -59.61 34.00 -8.68
C ILE A 4 -59.44 34.73 -7.34
N THR A 5 -58.27 34.67 -6.71
CA THR A 5 -57.82 35.67 -5.74
C THR A 5 -56.30 35.71 -5.72
N THR A 6 -55.76 36.65 -6.42
CA THR A 6 -55.07 37.92 -6.06
C THR A 6 -53.85 37.76 -5.15
N ARG A 7 -52.70 38.15 -5.75
CA ARG A 7 -51.43 38.54 -5.09
C ARG A 7 -51.61 39.81 -4.28
N PRO A 8 -50.76 40.05 -3.29
CA PRO A 8 -50.07 41.33 -3.28
C PRO A 8 -48.53 41.21 -3.24
N ALA A 9 -47.96 42.10 -4.01
CA ALA A 9 -46.57 42.51 -3.92
C ALA A 9 -46.36 43.40 -2.69
N ALA A 10 -45.27 43.18 -2.00
CA ALA A 10 -44.75 44.16 -1.09
C ALA A 10 -43.23 44.29 -1.30
N LEU A 11 -42.89 45.43 -1.86
CA LEU A 11 -41.53 45.98 -1.85
C LEU A 11 -41.12 46.27 -0.40
N GLY A 12 -39.88 46.04 -0.06
CA GLY A 12 -39.35 46.52 1.21
C GLY A 12 -37.87 46.26 1.40
N ALA A 13 -37.13 47.28 1.03
CA ALA A 13 -35.92 47.78 1.71
C ALA A 13 -34.60 46.98 1.60
N VAL A 14 -33.78 47.55 0.76
CA VAL A 14 -32.32 47.60 0.77
C VAL A 14 -31.81 47.93 2.20
N LEU A 15 -30.99 47.10 2.76
CA LEU A 15 -30.01 47.49 3.79
C LEU A 15 -28.66 46.87 3.44
N LEU A 16 -27.87 47.77 2.87
CA LEU A 16 -26.44 47.66 2.65
C LEU A 16 -25.76 47.59 4.02
N VAL A 17 -25.23 46.42 4.38
CA VAL A 17 -24.22 46.35 5.44
C VAL A 17 -22.93 45.84 4.82
N MET A 18 -22.09 46.78 4.57
CA MET A 18 -20.70 46.66 4.27
C MET A 18 -19.99 46.25 5.56
N ALA A 19 -19.57 45.01 5.67
CA ALA A 19 -18.70 44.52 6.74
C ALA A 19 -17.47 43.83 6.14
N LEU A 20 -16.40 44.52 6.31
CA LEU A 20 -14.98 44.25 6.08
C LEU A 20 -14.61 42.80 5.91
N ALA A 21 -13.93 42.58 4.79
CA ALA A 21 -13.05 41.49 4.52
C ALA A 21 -12.00 41.29 5.64
N LEU A 22 -12.06 40.19 6.31
CA LEU A 22 -10.89 39.53 6.84
C LEU A 22 -10.60 38.39 5.87
N ALA A 23 -9.59 38.61 5.04
CA ALA A 23 -8.98 37.57 4.22
C ALA A 23 -8.35 36.55 5.16
N GLY A 24 -9.17 35.61 5.63
CA GLY A 24 -8.73 34.34 6.10
C GLY A 24 -8.49 33.49 4.86
N CYS A 25 -7.25 33.34 4.46
CA CYS A 25 -6.83 32.23 3.61
C CYS A 25 -7.14 30.95 4.37
N PHE A 26 -8.36 30.47 4.26
CA PHE A 26 -8.61 29.04 4.39
C PHE A 26 -7.98 28.44 3.14
N ASN A 27 -6.74 28.02 3.31
CA ASN A 27 -6.14 26.99 2.47
C ASN A 27 -6.94 25.73 2.79
N GLU A 28 -8.09 25.56 2.15
CA GLU A 28 -8.67 24.25 1.95
C GLU A 28 -7.61 23.55 1.11
N ARG A 29 -6.67 22.91 1.82
CA ARG A 29 -6.01 21.75 1.26
C ARG A 29 -7.14 20.82 0.94
N ASP A 30 -7.49 20.77 -0.33
CA ASP A 30 -8.01 19.55 -0.89
C ASP A 30 -6.96 18.49 -0.56
N GLU A 31 -7.18 17.81 0.55
CA GLU A 31 -6.53 16.55 0.84
C GLU A 31 -7.16 15.49 -0.08
N ASN A 32 -7.14 15.78 -1.38
CA ASN A 32 -6.99 14.74 -2.35
C ASN A 32 -5.49 14.41 -2.38
N THR A 33 -4.99 14.00 -1.22
CA THR A 33 -3.82 13.17 -1.15
C THR A 33 -4.22 11.88 -1.84
N ASN A 34 -3.97 11.87 -3.14
CA ASN A 34 -3.52 10.67 -3.78
C ASN A 34 -2.22 10.35 -3.05
N GLU A 35 -2.35 9.77 -1.86
CA GLU A 35 -1.27 9.11 -1.16
C GLU A 35 -0.88 7.95 -2.08
N GLY A 36 -0.04 8.29 -3.05
CA GLY A 36 0.83 7.30 -3.64
C GLY A 36 1.47 6.62 -2.46
N THR A 37 1.04 5.41 -2.20
CA THR A 37 1.43 4.61 -1.06
C THR A 37 2.93 4.40 -1.19
N ASN A 38 3.72 5.30 -0.58
CA ASN A 38 5.12 4.98 -0.36
C ASN A 38 5.10 3.78 0.60
N PRO A 39 5.63 2.64 0.19
CA PRO A 39 5.71 1.50 1.09
C PRO A 39 6.43 1.90 2.38
N SER A 40 6.02 1.29 3.48
CA SER A 40 6.68 1.49 4.76
C SER A 40 8.17 1.21 4.62
N PRO A 41 9.06 1.95 5.31
CA PRO A 41 10.49 1.72 5.21
C PRO A 41 10.85 0.24 5.41
N GLY A 42 11.50 -0.36 4.42
CA GLY A 42 11.88 -1.77 4.43
C GLY A 42 10.75 -2.74 4.09
N ALA A 43 9.59 -2.27 3.65
CA ALA A 43 8.54 -3.13 3.09
C ALA A 43 8.66 -3.23 1.57
N ILE A 44 8.32 -4.39 1.05
CA ILE A 44 8.25 -4.66 -0.39
C ILE A 44 6.83 -4.35 -0.85
N ALA A 45 6.68 -3.43 -1.80
CA ALA A 45 5.40 -3.16 -2.44
C ALA A 45 5.13 -4.18 -3.55
N VAL A 46 3.94 -4.75 -3.54
CA VAL A 46 3.47 -5.72 -4.54
C VAL A 46 2.12 -5.27 -5.07
N GLU A 47 2.06 -4.98 -6.35
CA GLU A 47 0.80 -4.67 -7.00
C GLU A 47 0.00 -5.94 -7.28
N VAL A 48 -1.29 -5.92 -6.94
CA VAL A 48 -2.24 -6.99 -7.18
C VAL A 48 -3.47 -6.44 -7.88
N ARG A 49 -3.89 -7.10 -8.94
CA ARG A 49 -5.08 -6.77 -9.67
C ARG A 49 -6.04 -7.95 -9.68
N LEU A 50 -7.20 -7.76 -9.08
CA LEU A 50 -8.30 -8.71 -9.11
C LEU A 50 -9.17 -8.45 -10.34
N THR A 51 -9.53 -9.50 -11.03
CA THR A 51 -10.46 -9.47 -12.18
C THR A 51 -11.54 -10.53 -11.97
N ASP A 52 -12.61 -10.51 -12.76
CA ASP A 52 -13.66 -11.54 -12.66
C ASP A 52 -13.16 -12.95 -13.09
N ASP A 53 -11.98 -13.03 -13.72
CA ASP A 53 -11.40 -14.27 -14.25
C ASP A 53 -10.16 -14.76 -13.46
N GLY A 54 -9.61 -13.96 -12.52
CA GLY A 54 -8.41 -14.35 -11.80
C GLY A 54 -7.69 -13.24 -11.04
N ILE A 55 -6.55 -13.59 -10.48
CA ILE A 55 -5.65 -12.70 -9.74
C ILE A 55 -4.37 -12.49 -10.55
N GLU A 56 -4.09 -11.24 -10.89
CA GLU A 56 -2.87 -10.83 -11.58
C GLU A 56 -1.88 -10.27 -10.56
N MET A 57 -0.76 -10.96 -10.36
CA MET A 57 0.31 -10.55 -9.44
C MET A 57 1.62 -11.28 -9.78
N PRO A 58 2.79 -10.84 -9.26
CA PRO A 58 4.02 -11.61 -9.36
C PRO A 58 3.87 -13.00 -8.71
N SER A 59 4.38 -14.03 -9.36
CA SER A 59 4.37 -15.40 -8.83
C SER A 59 5.48 -15.67 -7.81
N GLU A 60 6.46 -14.74 -7.71
CA GLU A 60 7.59 -14.81 -6.80
C GLU A 60 7.89 -13.41 -6.23
N ILE A 61 8.14 -13.34 -4.91
CA ILE A 61 8.55 -12.13 -4.20
C ILE A 61 9.57 -12.48 -3.12
N SER A 62 10.31 -11.49 -2.62
CA SER A 62 11.16 -11.68 -1.43
C SER A 62 10.32 -11.68 -0.15
N GLY A 63 10.78 -12.41 0.85
CA GLY A 63 10.17 -12.45 2.18
C GLY A 63 10.42 -11.20 3.00
N GLY A 64 9.79 -11.16 4.18
CA GLY A 64 9.82 -10.05 5.11
C GLY A 64 8.52 -9.25 5.11
N LYS A 65 8.62 -7.95 5.35
CA LYS A 65 7.45 -7.07 5.34
C LYS A 65 6.98 -6.81 3.92
N VAL A 66 5.73 -7.11 3.63
CA VAL A 66 5.13 -6.96 2.30
C VAL A 66 3.88 -6.09 2.41
N GLU A 67 3.75 -5.16 1.50
CA GLU A 67 2.54 -4.34 1.30
C GLU A 67 1.94 -4.71 -0.06
N PHE A 68 0.80 -5.39 -0.03
CA PHE A 68 0.03 -5.67 -1.25
C PHE A 68 -0.92 -4.52 -1.52
N GLU A 69 -0.73 -3.85 -2.65
CA GLU A 69 -1.66 -2.85 -3.18
C GLU A 69 -2.68 -3.58 -4.06
N VAL A 70 -3.83 -3.87 -3.48
CA VAL A 70 -4.87 -4.70 -4.11
C VAL A 70 -5.91 -3.82 -4.76
N SER A 71 -6.02 -3.90 -6.06
CA SER A 71 -7.04 -3.20 -6.86
C SER A 71 -8.05 -4.19 -7.42
N ASN A 72 -9.34 -3.86 -7.34
CA ASN A 72 -10.39 -4.64 -8.02
C ASN A 72 -10.74 -3.98 -9.36
N ALA A 73 -10.32 -4.61 -10.45
CA ALA A 73 -10.61 -4.22 -11.82
C ALA A 73 -11.71 -5.08 -12.47
N GLY A 74 -12.31 -6.00 -11.70
CA GLY A 74 -13.48 -6.77 -12.11
C GLY A 74 -14.77 -5.96 -12.03
N ALA A 75 -15.86 -6.53 -12.50
CA ALA A 75 -17.20 -5.97 -12.41
C ALA A 75 -17.94 -6.42 -11.14
N SER A 76 -17.43 -7.45 -10.48
CA SER A 76 -17.95 -8.04 -9.24
C SER A 76 -17.08 -7.68 -8.03
N PRO A 77 -17.60 -7.71 -6.81
CA PRO A 77 -16.79 -7.65 -5.60
C PRO A 77 -15.91 -8.91 -5.49
N HIS A 78 -14.64 -8.74 -5.16
CA HIS A 78 -13.68 -9.80 -4.92
C HIS A 78 -12.95 -9.57 -3.61
N GLY A 79 -12.29 -10.59 -3.07
CA GLY A 79 -11.48 -10.47 -1.88
C GLY A 79 -10.01 -10.84 -2.15
N PHE A 80 -9.17 -10.72 -1.12
CA PHE A 80 -7.77 -11.09 -1.20
C PHE A 80 -7.30 -11.69 0.12
N GLY A 81 -6.90 -12.93 0.10
CA GLY A 81 -6.40 -13.67 1.25
C GLY A 81 -5.18 -14.51 0.91
N ILE A 82 -4.35 -14.78 1.91
CA ILE A 82 -3.14 -15.60 1.78
C ILE A 82 -3.28 -16.77 2.75
N GLY A 83 -3.22 -17.99 2.21
CA GLY A 83 -3.40 -19.21 2.99
C GLY A 83 -2.35 -19.35 4.08
N GLY A 84 -2.79 -19.56 5.32
CA GLY A 84 -1.91 -19.68 6.48
C GLY A 84 -1.44 -18.35 7.08
N VAL A 85 -1.90 -17.23 6.56
CA VAL A 85 -1.61 -15.88 7.07
C VAL A 85 -2.89 -15.26 7.63
N ASP A 86 -2.81 -14.69 8.83
CA ASP A 86 -3.94 -14.00 9.43
C ASP A 86 -4.17 -12.64 8.76
N GLY A 87 -5.43 -12.31 8.55
CA GLY A 87 -5.85 -11.08 7.88
C GLY A 87 -6.08 -11.29 6.40
N GLY A 88 -6.67 -10.29 5.78
CA GLY A 88 -7.06 -10.30 4.37
C GLY A 88 -8.06 -9.19 4.10
N LEU A 89 -8.48 -9.07 2.85
CA LEU A 89 -9.56 -8.21 2.41
C LEU A 89 -10.75 -9.11 2.08
N ASP A 90 -11.79 -9.08 2.92
CA ASP A 90 -12.95 -9.97 2.75
C ASP A 90 -13.73 -9.64 1.48
N GLU A 91 -13.92 -8.36 1.21
CA GLU A 91 -14.64 -7.87 0.04
C GLU A 91 -14.13 -6.49 -0.38
N LEU A 92 -13.60 -6.41 -1.58
CA LEU A 92 -13.19 -5.17 -2.26
C LEU A 92 -14.14 -4.94 -3.45
N ARG A 93 -14.86 -3.83 -3.44
CA ARG A 93 -15.80 -3.49 -4.52
C ARG A 93 -15.07 -3.12 -5.81
N PRO A 94 -15.74 -3.20 -6.97
CA PRO A 94 -15.21 -2.70 -8.23
C PRO A 94 -14.63 -1.29 -8.13
N ASP A 95 -13.52 -1.05 -8.82
CA ASP A 95 -12.78 0.22 -8.88
C ASP A 95 -12.22 0.70 -7.52
N LYS A 96 -12.11 -0.19 -6.54
CA LYS A 96 -11.46 0.11 -5.25
C LYS A 96 -10.05 -0.44 -5.20
N LEU A 97 -9.23 0.26 -4.41
CA LEU A 97 -7.87 -0.10 -4.07
C LEU A 97 -7.76 -0.10 -2.54
N GLU A 98 -7.17 -1.15 -2.00
CA GLU A 98 -6.84 -1.27 -0.57
C GLU A 98 -5.44 -1.86 -0.40
N THR A 99 -4.82 -1.57 0.73
CA THR A 99 -3.47 -2.08 1.04
C THR A 99 -3.56 -3.11 2.16
N LEU A 100 -3.05 -4.31 1.90
CA LEU A 100 -2.84 -5.36 2.90
C LEU A 100 -1.37 -5.40 3.31
N ARG A 101 -1.10 -5.25 4.61
CA ARG A 101 0.26 -5.34 5.17
C ARG A 101 0.42 -6.62 5.95
N VAL A 102 1.40 -7.41 5.56
CA VAL A 102 1.71 -8.70 6.19
C VAL A 102 3.22 -8.91 6.28
N GLU A 103 3.65 -9.84 7.11
CA GLU A 103 5.02 -10.34 7.15
C GLU A 103 5.01 -11.79 6.64
N LEU A 104 5.81 -12.09 5.63
CA LEU A 104 5.87 -13.40 4.99
C LEU A 104 7.26 -14.02 5.16
N ASP A 105 7.29 -15.22 5.71
CA ASP A 105 8.47 -16.06 5.73
C ASP A 105 8.70 -16.72 4.36
N PRO A 106 9.93 -17.12 4.02
CA PRO A 106 10.18 -17.89 2.81
C PRO A 106 9.33 -19.17 2.75
N GLY A 107 8.68 -19.41 1.63
CA GLY A 107 7.80 -20.54 1.46
C GLY A 107 6.87 -20.45 0.25
N SER A 108 5.94 -21.38 0.15
CA SER A 108 4.90 -21.38 -0.88
C SER A 108 3.55 -21.12 -0.25
N TYR A 109 2.83 -20.16 -0.80
CA TYR A 109 1.54 -19.70 -0.32
C TYR A 109 0.48 -19.83 -1.41
N THR A 110 -0.74 -20.12 -1.00
CA THR A 110 -1.90 -19.99 -1.88
C THR A 110 -2.56 -18.65 -1.64
N VAL A 111 -2.63 -17.83 -2.66
CA VAL A 111 -3.35 -16.56 -2.65
C VAL A 111 -4.71 -16.76 -3.30
N TYR A 112 -5.77 -16.25 -2.70
CA TYR A 112 -7.13 -16.51 -3.16
C TYR A 112 -8.11 -15.39 -2.80
N SER A 113 -9.25 -15.36 -3.46
CA SER A 113 -10.40 -14.58 -3.00
C SER A 113 -11.25 -15.40 -2.02
N PRO A 114 -11.58 -14.86 -0.84
CA PRO A 114 -12.50 -15.51 0.10
C PRO A 114 -13.98 -15.39 -0.29
N VAL A 115 -14.32 -14.64 -1.32
CA VAL A 115 -15.69 -14.48 -1.80
C VAL A 115 -16.19 -15.81 -2.38
N ASP A 116 -17.43 -16.17 -2.07
CA ASP A 116 -18.03 -17.42 -2.51
C ASP A 116 -18.08 -17.53 -4.04
N GLY A 117 -17.57 -18.64 -4.58
CA GLY A 117 -17.52 -18.92 -6.02
C GLY A 117 -16.28 -18.39 -6.74
N ASP A 118 -15.52 -17.50 -6.13
CA ASP A 118 -14.35 -16.87 -6.78
C ASP A 118 -13.23 -17.88 -7.07
N ARG A 119 -12.98 -18.81 -6.17
CA ARG A 119 -11.96 -19.85 -6.37
C ARG A 119 -12.30 -20.75 -7.56
N GLU A 120 -13.56 -21.11 -7.69
CA GLU A 120 -14.07 -21.90 -8.81
C GLU A 120 -14.01 -21.13 -10.12
N ALA A 121 -14.09 -19.79 -10.05
CA ALA A 121 -13.92 -18.89 -11.20
C ALA A 121 -12.45 -18.67 -11.57
N GLY A 122 -11.49 -19.08 -10.74
CA GLY A 122 -10.06 -18.97 -11.01
C GLY A 122 -9.31 -17.94 -10.16
N LEU A 123 -9.96 -17.33 -9.18
CA LEU A 123 -9.31 -16.38 -8.26
C LEU A 123 -8.52 -17.14 -7.17
N GLU A 124 -7.59 -17.97 -7.62
CA GLU A 124 -6.61 -18.65 -6.79
C GLU A 124 -5.29 -18.81 -7.55
N VAL A 125 -4.18 -18.37 -6.96
CA VAL A 125 -2.83 -18.46 -7.54
C VAL A 125 -1.81 -18.91 -6.50
N GLN A 126 -0.67 -19.45 -6.97
CA GLN A 126 0.46 -19.79 -6.10
C GLN A 126 1.45 -18.64 -6.06
N LEU A 127 1.92 -18.33 -4.86
CA LEU A 127 2.96 -17.33 -4.59
C LEU A 127 4.16 -18.04 -3.95
N THR A 128 5.34 -17.85 -4.53
CA THR A 128 6.61 -18.29 -3.94
C THR A 128 7.25 -17.08 -3.24
N VAL A 129 7.58 -17.25 -1.97
CA VAL A 129 8.31 -16.25 -1.19
C VAL A 129 9.73 -16.76 -0.99
N THR A 130 10.71 -16.01 -1.47
CA THR A 130 12.14 -16.32 -1.33
C THR A 130 12.73 -15.69 -0.06
N GLU A 131 13.97 -16.03 0.28
CA GLU A 131 14.69 -15.34 1.34
C GLU A 131 14.63 -13.83 1.15
N PRO A 132 14.54 -13.03 2.23
CA PRO A 132 14.66 -11.58 2.11
C PRO A 132 15.94 -11.22 1.37
N ALA A 133 15.85 -10.27 0.44
CA ALA A 133 17.06 -9.75 -0.17
C ALA A 133 17.92 -9.13 0.96
N ASP A 134 19.12 -9.63 1.13
CA ASP A 134 20.11 -8.94 1.94
C ASP A 134 20.26 -7.53 1.35
N ASP A 135 19.72 -6.54 2.04
CA ASP A 135 19.99 -5.14 1.72
C ASP A 135 21.43 -4.81 2.12
N GLY A 136 22.33 -5.57 1.47
CA GLY A 136 23.76 -5.27 1.33
C GLY A 136 24.39 -4.53 2.51
N GLY A 137 24.22 -5.04 3.72
CA GLY A 137 25.19 -4.78 4.75
C GLY A 137 26.49 -5.28 4.16
N ALA A 138 27.31 -4.38 3.61
CA ALA A 138 28.65 -4.71 3.16
C ALA A 138 29.27 -5.58 4.25
N PRO A 139 29.84 -6.75 3.89
CA PRO A 139 30.56 -7.52 4.87
C PRO A 139 31.53 -6.55 5.55
N LEU A 140 31.42 -6.39 6.84
CA LEU A 140 32.45 -5.72 7.61
C LEU A 140 33.69 -6.56 7.35
N ASN A 141 34.49 -6.11 6.40
CA ASN A 141 35.80 -6.66 6.19
C ASN A 141 36.53 -6.50 7.51
N ASP A 142 36.55 -7.56 8.24
CA ASP A 142 37.52 -7.72 9.33
C ASP A 142 38.91 -7.93 8.67
N GLU A 143 39.33 -6.89 7.94
CA GLU A 143 40.69 -6.73 7.48
C GLU A 143 41.44 -5.93 8.51
N GLY A 144 41.90 -6.59 9.49
CA GLY A 144 42.65 -5.86 10.49
C GLY A 144 43.45 -6.66 11.50
N VAL A 145 43.87 -7.87 11.14
CA VAL A 145 44.99 -8.44 11.83
C VAL A 145 46.04 -8.78 10.77
N GLY A 146 46.74 -7.75 10.36
CA GLY A 146 48.04 -7.94 9.71
C GLY A 146 48.96 -8.75 10.61
N PRO A 147 49.71 -9.69 10.04
CA PRO A 147 50.67 -10.45 10.84
C PRO A 147 51.67 -9.49 11.48
N SER A 148 51.78 -9.60 12.80
CA SER A 148 52.80 -8.93 13.58
C SER A 148 54.15 -9.19 12.94
N GLU A 149 54.83 -8.14 12.50
CA GLU A 149 56.23 -8.21 12.09
C GLU A 149 57.03 -8.78 13.23
N GLU A 150 57.53 -9.97 12.99
CA GLU A 150 58.51 -10.68 13.78
C GLU A 150 59.75 -9.80 13.86
N GLN A 151 59.96 -9.19 15.02
CA GLN A 151 61.20 -8.47 15.32
C GLN A 151 62.36 -9.47 15.31
N GLN A 152 63.16 -9.37 14.26
CA GLN A 152 64.42 -10.09 14.22
C GLN A 152 65.38 -9.58 15.30
N PRO A 153 66.06 -10.46 16.07
CA PRO A 153 67.07 -10.05 17.03
C PRO A 153 68.27 -9.47 16.24
N ILE A 154 68.65 -8.28 16.59
CA ILE A 154 69.95 -7.71 16.19
C ILE A 154 71.08 -8.46 16.89
N GLU A 155 71.73 -9.34 16.16
CA GLU A 155 73.03 -9.89 16.63
C GLU A 155 74.06 -8.78 16.57
N ASN A 156 74.45 -8.38 17.75
CA ASN A 156 75.59 -7.49 17.96
C ASN A 156 76.85 -8.34 18.04
N GLY A 157 77.50 -8.52 16.86
CA GLY A 157 78.84 -9.17 16.83
C GLY A 157 79.94 -8.16 17.22
N GLY A 158 80.64 -8.49 18.25
CA GLY A 158 81.78 -7.77 18.76
C GLY A 158 83.08 -7.96 17.94
#